data_fc705ed3ee09c3423b03ef05d4bd5266
#
_entry.id   fc705ed3ee09c3423b03ef05d4bd5266
#
_cell.length_a   1.000
_cell.length_b   1.000
_cell.length_c   1.000
_cell.angle_alpha   90.00
_cell.angle_beta   90.00
_cell.angle_gamma   90.00
#
_symmetry.space_group_name_H-M   'P 1'
#
loop_
_entity.id
_entity.type
_entity.pdbx_description
1 polymer ?
#
loop_
_entity_poly.entity_id
_entity_poly.type
_entity_poly.pdbx_seq_one_letter_code
_entity_poly.pdbx_strand_id
1 'polypeptide(L)'
;MQRMTMMVCPHDTAKDPERWFLFSQYLSQRAGHLVHFEQSLDFPEFQSKMAQADLIYANPQHTLKLFDEHGFIPLTRAASLFDEAVLVTCAECEATVADFHQASVATVPSMLVTQVALKSLARSGIAPQSLQPASTWMGVVQAIYNGEARFGILYKDFYEGMSKLSRKQVRVVSETAERSVYHCFMLAPRHADHVDALRKVMLGMADDERGAAILRDLHMDRL
;
A
#
# COMPACT_ATOMS: atom_id res chain seq x y z
N MET A 1 16.29 8.24 27.18
CA MET A 1 15.54 8.17 25.89
C MET A 1 15.24 6.70 25.62
N GLN A 2 13.99 6.35 25.53
CA GLN A 2 13.59 4.98 25.18
C GLN A 2 13.81 4.77 23.69
N ARG A 3 14.33 3.60 23.29
CA ARG A 3 14.51 3.21 21.90
C ARG A 3 13.25 2.51 21.42
N MET A 4 12.76 2.89 20.24
CA MET A 4 11.66 2.26 19.54
C MET A 4 12.14 1.78 18.17
N THR A 5 11.79 0.58 17.77
CA THR A 5 12.05 0.04 16.44
C THR A 5 10.85 0.33 15.53
N MET A 6 11.09 1.02 14.42
CA MET A 6 10.08 1.30 13.41
C MET A 6 10.29 0.40 12.21
N MET A 7 9.22 -0.28 11.78
CA MET A 7 9.19 -1.09 10.57
C MET A 7 8.17 -0.54 9.57
N VAL A 8 8.41 -0.78 8.29
CA VAL A 8 7.55 -0.35 7.20
C VAL A 8 7.35 -1.50 6.22
N CYS A 9 6.13 -1.64 5.70
CA CYS A 9 5.80 -2.67 4.72
C CYS A 9 6.81 -2.67 3.55
N PRO A 10 7.36 -3.82 3.14
CA PRO A 10 8.44 -3.88 2.14
C PRO A 10 8.12 -3.20 0.82
N HIS A 11 6.86 -3.22 0.38
CA HIS A 11 6.51 -2.60 -0.89
C HIS A 11 6.62 -1.05 -0.83
N ASP A 12 6.45 -0.44 0.34
CA ASP A 12 6.63 1.00 0.57
C ASP A 12 8.10 1.41 0.64
N THR A 13 8.98 0.46 1.02
CA THR A 13 10.41 0.70 1.16
C THR A 13 11.24 0.24 -0.05
N ALA A 14 10.65 -0.55 -0.94
CA ALA A 14 11.39 -1.19 -2.05
C ALA A 14 12.06 -0.20 -3.00
N LYS A 15 11.51 1.00 -3.16
CA LYS A 15 12.03 2.01 -4.09
C LYS A 15 12.98 3.00 -3.42
N ASP A 16 12.74 3.35 -2.17
CA ASP A 16 13.47 4.41 -1.49
C ASP A 16 13.35 4.30 0.05
N PRO A 17 14.15 3.42 0.68
CA PRO A 17 14.14 3.28 2.13
C PRO A 17 14.65 4.52 2.88
N GLU A 18 15.43 5.39 2.21
CA GLU A 18 16.00 6.59 2.81
C GLU A 18 14.92 7.57 3.27
N ARG A 19 13.79 7.67 2.55
CA ARG A 19 12.64 8.50 2.94
C ARG A 19 12.09 8.09 4.30
N TRP A 20 11.98 6.79 4.54
CA TRP A 20 11.50 6.24 5.81
C TRP A 20 12.49 6.43 6.94
N PHE A 21 13.79 6.39 6.63
CA PHE A 21 14.83 6.77 7.58
C PHE A 21 14.70 8.23 7.99
N LEU A 22 14.50 9.16 7.06
CA LEU A 22 14.27 10.58 7.36
C LEU A 22 13.01 10.79 8.21
N PHE A 23 11.93 10.05 7.94
CA PHE A 23 10.71 10.05 8.76
C PHE A 23 11.01 9.61 10.20
N SER A 24 11.75 8.52 10.39
CA SER A 24 12.13 8.04 11.73
C SER A 24 13.00 9.05 12.49
N GLN A 25 13.91 9.73 11.80
CA GLN A 25 14.75 10.79 12.37
C GLN A 25 13.90 11.99 12.82
N TYR A 26 12.91 12.38 12.03
CA TYR A 26 11.98 13.46 12.40
C TYR A 26 11.21 13.10 13.67
N LEU A 27 10.64 11.90 13.74
CA LEU A 27 9.96 11.42 14.94
C LEU A 27 10.88 11.43 16.15
N SER A 28 12.13 10.94 16.00
CA SER A 28 13.11 10.94 17.08
C SER A 28 13.35 12.33 17.67
N GLN A 29 13.44 13.34 16.81
CA GLN A 29 13.71 14.70 17.24
C GLN A 29 12.51 15.38 17.91
N ARG A 30 11.29 15.04 17.49
CA ARG A 30 10.07 15.71 17.94
C ARG A 30 9.33 15.00 19.05
N ALA A 31 9.42 13.66 19.12
CA ALA A 31 8.69 12.84 20.11
C ALA A 31 9.51 12.52 21.37
N GLY A 32 10.79 12.90 21.44
CA GLY A 32 11.63 12.63 22.60
C GLY A 32 12.05 11.15 22.78
N HIS A 33 11.88 10.33 21.73
CA HIS A 33 12.25 8.93 21.69
C HIS A 33 13.25 8.67 20.57
N LEU A 34 14.15 7.69 20.75
CA LEU A 34 15.00 7.24 19.66
C LEU A 34 14.21 6.25 18.79
N VAL A 35 13.71 6.71 17.64
CA VAL A 35 13.02 5.86 16.66
C VAL A 35 14.04 5.34 15.66
N HIS A 36 14.31 4.04 15.70
CA HIS A 36 15.24 3.36 14.80
C HIS A 36 14.46 2.69 13.67
N PHE A 37 14.73 3.08 12.43
CA PHE A 37 14.13 2.43 11.26
C PHE A 37 14.86 1.11 10.97
N GLU A 38 14.12 0.02 10.94
CA GLU A 38 14.55 -1.31 10.52
C GLU A 38 13.84 -1.69 9.23
N GLN A 39 14.63 -1.87 8.15
CA GLN A 39 14.12 -2.29 6.87
C GLN A 39 14.02 -3.82 6.81
N SER A 40 12.90 -4.32 6.30
CA SER A 40 12.76 -5.71 5.85
C SER A 40 12.95 -5.79 4.34
N LEU A 41 13.66 -6.80 3.87
CA LEU A 41 13.98 -6.96 2.46
C LEU A 41 12.82 -7.59 1.66
N ASP A 42 12.00 -8.40 2.33
CA ASP A 42 10.87 -9.08 1.74
C ASP A 42 9.69 -9.25 2.71
N PHE A 43 8.56 -9.73 2.20
CA PHE A 43 7.37 -9.97 3.01
C PHE A 43 7.52 -11.10 4.05
N PRO A 44 8.17 -12.23 3.77
CA PRO A 44 8.43 -13.25 4.79
C PRO A 44 9.19 -12.73 6.00
N GLU A 45 10.27 -11.98 5.77
CA GLU A 45 11.02 -11.34 6.85
C GLU A 45 10.17 -10.35 7.64
N PHE A 46 9.46 -9.45 6.93
CA PHE A 46 8.56 -8.48 7.53
C PHE A 46 7.50 -9.16 8.42
N GLN A 47 6.81 -10.17 7.90
CA GLN A 47 5.78 -10.89 8.64
C GLN A 47 6.31 -11.60 9.89
N SER A 48 7.53 -12.14 9.84
CA SER A 48 8.15 -12.80 10.98
C SER A 48 8.53 -11.85 12.12
N LYS A 49 8.78 -10.57 11.79
CA LYS A 49 9.27 -9.54 12.72
C LYS A 49 8.21 -8.51 13.11
N MET A 50 7.15 -8.33 12.34
CA MET A 50 6.20 -7.21 12.48
C MET A 50 5.59 -7.10 13.88
N ALA A 51 5.32 -8.22 14.56
CA ALA A 51 4.78 -8.23 15.93
C ALA A 51 5.80 -7.76 16.99
N GLN A 52 7.09 -7.72 16.66
CA GLN A 52 8.17 -7.28 17.55
C GLN A 52 8.46 -5.78 17.37
N ALA A 53 7.98 -5.16 16.30
CA ALA A 53 8.14 -3.73 16.08
C ALA A 53 7.45 -2.91 17.18
N ASP A 54 7.96 -1.69 17.43
CA ASP A 54 7.34 -0.74 18.32
C ASP A 54 6.37 0.18 17.60
N LEU A 55 6.78 0.66 16.42
CA LEU A 55 5.99 1.45 15.49
C LEU A 55 6.02 0.76 14.13
N ILE A 56 4.89 0.69 13.46
CA ILE A 56 4.82 0.02 12.16
C ILE A 56 3.89 0.77 11.20
N TYR A 57 4.31 0.89 9.93
CA TYR A 57 3.46 1.32 8.84
C TYR A 57 3.20 0.14 7.93
N ALA A 58 1.95 -0.27 7.82
CA ALA A 58 1.61 -1.51 7.15
C ALA A 58 0.25 -1.45 6.44
N ASN A 59 0.08 -2.35 5.47
CA ASN A 59 -1.17 -2.53 4.75
C ASN A 59 -2.30 -3.01 5.66
N PRO A 60 -3.57 -2.89 5.24
CA PRO A 60 -4.72 -3.22 6.09
C PRO A 60 -4.75 -4.67 6.58
N GLN A 61 -4.28 -5.62 5.79
CA GLN A 61 -4.27 -7.03 6.20
C GLN A 61 -3.33 -7.25 7.39
N HIS A 62 -2.14 -6.64 7.35
CA HIS A 62 -1.18 -6.71 8.43
C HIS A 62 -1.63 -5.88 9.65
N THR A 63 -2.22 -4.70 9.43
CA THR A 63 -2.70 -3.86 10.54
C THR A 63 -3.87 -4.50 11.29
N LEU A 64 -4.81 -5.16 10.59
CA LEU A 64 -5.87 -5.93 11.23
C LEU A 64 -5.31 -7.08 12.06
N LYS A 65 -4.37 -7.84 11.51
CA LYS A 65 -3.71 -8.91 12.26
C LYS A 65 -2.99 -8.40 13.52
N LEU A 66 -2.24 -7.29 13.38
CA LEU A 66 -1.55 -6.67 14.52
C LEU A 66 -2.54 -6.16 15.58
N PHE A 67 -3.67 -5.61 15.18
CA PHE A 67 -4.72 -5.15 16.08
C PHE A 67 -5.37 -6.33 16.82
N ASP A 68 -5.85 -7.33 16.08
CA ASP A 68 -6.65 -8.44 16.62
C ASP A 68 -5.80 -9.42 17.45
N GLU A 69 -4.59 -9.77 16.97
CA GLU A 69 -3.76 -10.81 17.59
C GLU A 69 -2.73 -10.27 18.57
N HIS A 70 -2.28 -9.01 18.41
CA HIS A 70 -1.17 -8.44 19.16
C HIS A 70 -1.50 -7.15 19.92
N GLY A 71 -2.75 -6.65 19.82
CA GLY A 71 -3.24 -5.49 20.55
C GLY A 71 -2.59 -4.17 20.14
N PHE A 72 -2.05 -4.07 18.93
CA PHE A 72 -1.48 -2.82 18.42
C PHE A 72 -2.53 -1.72 18.33
N ILE A 73 -2.12 -0.48 18.59
CA ILE A 73 -2.98 0.69 18.67
C ILE A 73 -2.83 1.52 17.40
N PRO A 74 -3.93 1.79 16.64
CA PRO A 74 -3.87 2.68 15.49
C PRO A 74 -3.46 4.10 15.90
N LEU A 75 -2.47 4.68 15.21
CA LEU A 75 -2.04 6.07 15.42
C LEU A 75 -2.66 7.01 14.39
N THR A 76 -2.17 6.91 13.16
CA THR A 76 -2.54 7.79 12.04
C THR A 76 -2.50 7.00 10.73
N ARG A 77 -3.02 7.60 9.68
CA ARG A 77 -2.88 7.17 8.29
C ARG A 77 -2.63 8.38 7.39
N ALA A 78 -2.12 8.15 6.20
CA ALA A 78 -2.12 9.21 5.20
C ALA A 78 -3.56 9.57 4.78
N ALA A 79 -3.89 10.87 4.76
CA ALA A 79 -5.26 11.32 4.52
C ALA A 79 -5.75 11.01 3.11
N SER A 80 -4.85 11.08 2.12
CA SER A 80 -5.15 10.99 0.69
C SER A 80 -4.70 9.69 0.02
N LEU A 81 -3.92 8.82 0.71
CA LEU A 81 -3.46 7.56 0.13
C LEU A 81 -4.44 6.42 0.41
N PHE A 82 -4.84 5.76 -0.68
CA PHE A 82 -5.70 4.59 -0.65
C PHE A 82 -5.17 3.54 -1.61
N ASP A 83 -5.32 2.28 -1.24
CA ASP A 83 -4.99 1.15 -2.10
C ASP A 83 -6.09 0.96 -3.13
N GLU A 84 -5.85 1.47 -4.32
CA GLU A 84 -6.78 1.40 -5.45
C GLU A 84 -6.25 0.49 -6.54
N ALA A 85 -7.16 0.02 -7.38
CA ALA A 85 -6.86 -0.84 -8.51
C ALA A 85 -7.02 -0.11 -9.84
N VAL A 86 -6.25 -0.55 -10.83
CA VAL A 86 -6.40 -0.17 -12.23
C VAL A 86 -6.87 -1.39 -13.01
N LEU A 87 -7.98 -1.27 -13.71
CA LEU A 87 -8.50 -2.26 -14.65
C LEU A 87 -7.85 -2.01 -16.01
N VAL A 88 -7.18 -3.01 -16.55
CA VAL A 88 -6.39 -2.87 -17.78
C VAL A 88 -6.77 -3.92 -18.83
N THR A 89 -6.51 -3.58 -20.09
CA THR A 89 -6.62 -4.47 -21.25
C THR A 89 -5.36 -4.36 -22.12
N CYS A 90 -5.25 -5.15 -23.20
CA CYS A 90 -4.12 -5.04 -24.10
C CYS A 90 -4.05 -3.64 -24.75
N ALA A 91 -2.85 -3.18 -25.11
CA ALA A 91 -2.61 -1.82 -25.60
C ALA A 91 -3.50 -1.44 -26.79
N GLU A 92 -3.65 -2.38 -27.74
CA GLU A 92 -4.40 -2.19 -28.98
C GLU A 92 -5.91 -2.56 -28.85
N CYS A 93 -6.33 -3.08 -27.68
CA CYS A 93 -7.70 -3.51 -27.49
C CYS A 93 -8.61 -2.35 -27.08
N GLU A 94 -9.75 -2.24 -27.73
CA GLU A 94 -10.86 -1.45 -27.19
C GLU A 94 -11.65 -2.28 -26.19
N ALA A 95 -11.89 -1.70 -25.01
CA ALA A 95 -12.69 -2.34 -23.98
C ALA A 95 -13.29 -1.31 -23.03
N THR A 96 -14.39 -1.68 -22.44
CA THR A 96 -15.10 -0.97 -21.38
C THR A 96 -15.11 -1.81 -20.11
N VAL A 97 -15.54 -1.24 -19.00
CA VAL A 97 -15.66 -1.98 -17.72
C VAL A 97 -16.65 -3.15 -17.86
N ALA A 98 -17.70 -3.01 -18.70
CA ALA A 98 -18.70 -4.05 -18.94
C ALA A 98 -18.09 -5.33 -19.54
N ASP A 99 -17.02 -5.21 -20.32
CA ASP A 99 -16.35 -6.35 -20.95
C ASP A 99 -15.62 -7.28 -19.96
N PHE A 100 -15.46 -6.86 -18.71
CA PHE A 100 -14.97 -7.71 -17.63
C PHE A 100 -16.01 -8.73 -17.17
N HIS A 101 -17.30 -8.55 -17.52
CA HIS A 101 -18.35 -9.49 -17.17
C HIS A 101 -18.14 -10.82 -17.90
N GLN A 102 -18.17 -11.93 -17.16
CA GLN A 102 -17.90 -13.28 -17.67
C GLN A 102 -16.54 -13.47 -18.37
N ALA A 103 -15.60 -12.55 -18.15
CA ALA A 103 -14.24 -12.66 -18.69
C ALA A 103 -13.31 -13.39 -17.71
N SER A 104 -12.21 -13.96 -18.23
CA SER A 104 -11.04 -14.35 -17.44
C SER A 104 -10.15 -13.15 -17.24
N VAL A 105 -9.77 -12.86 -15.98
CA VAL A 105 -9.04 -11.65 -15.59
C VAL A 105 -7.75 -12.02 -14.89
N ALA A 106 -6.60 -11.61 -15.44
CA ALA A 106 -5.30 -11.80 -14.81
C ALA A 106 -5.14 -10.86 -13.60
N THR A 107 -4.67 -11.38 -12.49
CA THR A 107 -4.44 -10.58 -11.28
C THR A 107 -3.54 -11.33 -10.28
N VAL A 108 -3.21 -10.69 -9.15
CA VAL A 108 -2.57 -11.30 -7.98
C VAL A 108 -3.64 -11.56 -6.91
N PRO A 109 -4.26 -12.76 -6.86
CA PRO A 109 -5.48 -13.00 -6.06
C PRO A 109 -5.30 -12.83 -4.55
N SER A 110 -4.08 -13.04 -4.04
CA SER A 110 -3.74 -12.90 -2.62
C SER A 110 -3.70 -11.45 -2.14
N MET A 111 -3.70 -10.48 -3.06
CA MET A 111 -3.59 -9.07 -2.72
C MET A 111 -4.96 -8.43 -2.49
N LEU A 112 -5.05 -7.61 -1.43
CA LEU A 112 -6.30 -6.94 -1.06
C LEU A 112 -6.86 -6.03 -2.16
N VAL A 113 -5.97 -5.41 -2.94
CA VAL A 113 -6.34 -4.59 -4.11
C VAL A 113 -7.18 -5.36 -5.14
N THR A 114 -6.90 -6.65 -5.33
CA THR A 114 -7.75 -7.52 -6.17
C THR A 114 -9.17 -7.58 -5.62
N GLN A 115 -9.35 -7.69 -4.30
CA GLN A 115 -10.67 -7.72 -3.67
C GLN A 115 -11.37 -6.35 -3.79
N VAL A 116 -10.63 -5.25 -3.69
CA VAL A 116 -11.16 -3.89 -3.94
C VAL A 116 -11.74 -3.79 -5.35
N ALA A 117 -10.98 -4.24 -6.36
CA ALA A 117 -11.44 -4.22 -7.75
C ALA A 117 -12.68 -5.11 -7.97
N LEU A 118 -12.66 -6.34 -7.46
CA LEU A 118 -13.78 -7.27 -7.59
C LEU A 118 -15.06 -6.74 -6.92
N LYS A 119 -14.93 -6.12 -5.76
CA LYS A 119 -16.04 -5.47 -5.06
C LYS A 119 -16.59 -4.28 -5.83
N SER A 120 -15.72 -3.47 -6.43
CA SER A 120 -16.10 -2.34 -7.27
C SER A 120 -16.87 -2.82 -8.53
N LEU A 121 -16.35 -3.83 -9.22
CA LEU A 121 -17.03 -4.45 -10.36
C LEU A 121 -18.41 -5.02 -9.98
N ALA A 122 -18.49 -5.74 -8.86
CA ALA A 122 -19.72 -6.35 -8.38
C ALA A 122 -20.83 -5.32 -8.09
N ARG A 123 -20.49 -4.13 -7.58
CA ARG A 123 -21.46 -3.03 -7.40
C ARG A 123 -22.09 -2.56 -8.70
N SER A 124 -21.39 -2.72 -9.81
CA SER A 124 -21.90 -2.42 -11.16
C SER A 124 -22.54 -3.63 -11.84
N GLY A 125 -22.77 -4.72 -11.11
CA GLY A 125 -23.33 -5.97 -11.65
C GLY A 125 -22.36 -6.74 -12.54
N ILE A 126 -21.06 -6.45 -12.48
CA ILE A 126 -20.01 -7.08 -13.29
C ILE A 126 -19.31 -8.13 -12.46
N ALA A 127 -19.32 -9.37 -12.94
CA ALA A 127 -18.66 -10.51 -12.32
C ALA A 127 -17.75 -11.20 -13.34
N PRO A 128 -16.42 -11.19 -13.15
CA PRO A 128 -15.52 -12.03 -13.94
C PRO A 128 -15.87 -13.52 -13.81
N GLN A 129 -15.70 -14.28 -14.89
CA GLN A 129 -15.92 -15.72 -14.86
C GLN A 129 -14.85 -16.45 -14.04
N SER A 130 -13.60 -15.99 -14.18
CA SER A 130 -12.46 -16.60 -13.50
C SER A 130 -11.33 -15.60 -13.27
N LEU A 131 -10.49 -15.89 -12.29
CA LEU A 131 -9.23 -15.18 -12.08
C LEU A 131 -8.08 -16.05 -12.58
N GLN A 132 -7.24 -15.48 -13.44
CA GLN A 132 -5.99 -16.07 -13.87
C GLN A 132 -4.87 -15.59 -12.92
N PRO A 133 -4.32 -16.45 -12.07
CA PRO A 133 -3.39 -16.03 -11.04
C PRO A 133 -2.01 -15.70 -11.62
N ALA A 134 -1.47 -14.55 -11.24
CA ALA A 134 -0.09 -14.17 -11.42
C ALA A 134 0.61 -14.04 -10.06
N SER A 135 1.91 -14.30 -10.00
CA SER A 135 2.69 -14.17 -8.77
C SER A 135 3.08 -12.71 -8.47
N THR A 136 3.08 -11.85 -9.49
CA THR A 136 3.49 -10.44 -9.40
C THR A 136 2.62 -9.58 -10.29
N TRP A 137 2.57 -8.28 -9.99
CA TRP A 137 1.88 -7.31 -10.85
C TRP A 137 2.49 -7.21 -12.25
N MET A 138 3.83 -7.36 -12.37
CA MET A 138 4.49 -7.41 -13.67
C MET A 138 4.10 -8.67 -14.45
N GLY A 139 3.88 -9.80 -13.77
CA GLY A 139 3.36 -11.02 -14.38
C GLY A 139 1.97 -10.84 -15.00
N VAL A 140 1.10 -10.01 -14.39
CA VAL A 140 -0.18 -9.63 -15.00
C VAL A 140 0.03 -8.84 -16.30
N VAL A 141 0.94 -7.87 -16.31
CA VAL A 141 1.28 -7.09 -17.51
C VAL A 141 1.81 -8.00 -18.61
N GLN A 142 2.70 -8.94 -18.28
CA GLN A 142 3.26 -9.90 -19.22
C GLN A 142 2.19 -10.84 -19.80
N ALA A 143 1.28 -11.34 -18.98
CA ALA A 143 0.18 -12.19 -19.44
C ALA A 143 -0.71 -11.47 -20.46
N ILE A 144 -0.98 -10.17 -20.26
CA ILE A 144 -1.72 -9.35 -21.23
C ILE A 144 -0.91 -9.12 -22.49
N TYR A 145 0.37 -8.76 -22.35
CA TYR A 145 1.26 -8.48 -23.49
C TYR A 145 1.45 -9.71 -24.37
N ASN A 146 1.57 -10.90 -23.78
CA ASN A 146 1.70 -12.17 -24.49
C ASN A 146 0.38 -12.68 -25.11
N GLY A 147 -0.75 -12.03 -24.82
CA GLY A 147 -2.07 -12.47 -25.28
C GLY A 147 -2.65 -13.66 -24.48
N GLU A 148 -2.05 -13.99 -23.32
CA GLU A 148 -2.51 -15.06 -22.42
C GLU A 148 -3.76 -14.62 -21.65
N ALA A 149 -3.90 -13.32 -21.40
CA ALA A 149 -5.07 -12.70 -20.80
C ALA A 149 -5.45 -11.44 -21.58
N ARG A 150 -6.78 -11.22 -21.79
CA ARG A 150 -7.27 -9.98 -22.38
C ARG A 150 -7.42 -8.86 -21.37
N PHE A 151 -7.76 -9.19 -20.12
CA PHE A 151 -8.05 -8.26 -19.04
C PHE A 151 -7.16 -8.51 -17.83
N GLY A 152 -6.86 -7.44 -17.10
CA GLY A 152 -6.11 -7.53 -15.85
C GLY A 152 -6.56 -6.52 -14.80
N ILE A 153 -6.24 -6.85 -13.56
CA ILE A 153 -6.34 -5.97 -12.41
C ILE A 153 -4.92 -5.76 -11.90
N LEU A 154 -4.52 -4.50 -11.79
CA LEU A 154 -3.22 -4.09 -11.24
C LEU A 154 -3.42 -3.21 -10.00
N TYR A 155 -2.43 -3.21 -9.12
CA TYR A 155 -2.32 -2.21 -8.06
C TYR A 155 -1.97 -0.85 -8.67
N LYS A 156 -2.70 0.21 -8.31
CA LYS A 156 -2.56 1.53 -8.92
C LYS A 156 -1.16 2.10 -8.75
N ASP A 157 -0.59 2.06 -7.55
CA ASP A 157 0.76 2.57 -7.29
C ASP A 157 1.83 1.80 -8.06
N PHE A 158 1.65 0.49 -8.23
CA PHE A 158 2.51 -0.29 -9.09
C PHE A 158 2.44 0.21 -10.54
N TYR A 159 1.21 0.39 -11.07
CA TYR A 159 1.00 0.88 -12.43
C TYR A 159 1.62 2.27 -12.65
N GLU A 160 1.39 3.20 -11.72
CA GLU A 160 1.94 4.56 -11.77
C GLU A 160 3.47 4.58 -11.65
N GLY A 161 4.05 3.62 -10.92
CA GLY A 161 5.49 3.44 -10.78
C GLY A 161 6.18 2.72 -11.95
N MET A 162 5.43 2.17 -12.93
CA MET A 162 6.00 1.51 -14.09
C MET A 162 6.71 2.48 -15.01
N SER A 163 7.74 1.98 -15.72
CA SER A 163 8.39 2.73 -16.80
C SER A 163 7.39 3.11 -17.89
N LYS A 164 7.66 4.20 -18.62
CA LYS A 164 6.82 4.58 -19.78
C LYS A 164 6.70 3.45 -20.82
N LEU A 165 7.76 2.65 -20.99
CA LEU A 165 7.75 1.53 -21.93
C LEU A 165 6.83 0.41 -21.46
N SER A 166 6.90 0.05 -20.17
CA SER A 166 6.04 -0.99 -19.61
C SER A 166 4.57 -0.58 -19.59
N ARG A 167 4.26 0.70 -19.28
CA ARG A 167 2.89 1.21 -19.33
C ARG A 167 2.25 1.15 -20.72
N LYS A 168 3.06 1.24 -21.79
CA LYS A 168 2.55 1.12 -23.16
C LYS A 168 2.11 -0.32 -23.53
N GLN A 169 2.42 -1.31 -22.73
CA GLN A 169 2.01 -2.70 -22.98
C GLN A 169 0.55 -2.96 -22.62
N VAL A 170 -0.04 -2.08 -21.81
CA VAL A 170 -1.45 -2.19 -21.38
C VAL A 170 -2.16 -0.85 -21.54
N ARG A 171 -3.48 -0.90 -21.73
CA ARG A 171 -4.35 0.26 -21.73
C ARG A 171 -5.26 0.24 -20.50
N VAL A 172 -5.34 1.38 -19.81
CA VAL A 172 -6.28 1.57 -18.70
C VAL A 172 -7.69 1.64 -19.23
N VAL A 173 -8.57 0.82 -18.67
CA VAL A 173 -10.02 0.81 -18.93
C VAL A 173 -10.74 1.64 -17.86
N SER A 174 -10.36 1.47 -16.60
CA SER A 174 -10.92 2.21 -15.47
C SER A 174 -10.00 2.10 -14.25
N GLU A 175 -10.26 2.94 -13.26
CA GLU A 175 -9.64 2.90 -11.96
C GLU A 175 -10.72 2.78 -10.88
N THR A 176 -10.40 2.14 -9.77
CA THR A 176 -11.28 2.19 -8.59
C THR A 176 -11.07 3.49 -7.82
N ALA A 177 -12.09 3.93 -7.11
CA ALA A 177 -12.05 5.07 -6.21
C ALA A 177 -12.83 4.75 -4.92
N GLU A 178 -12.56 3.57 -4.37
CA GLU A 178 -13.29 3.03 -3.22
C GLU A 178 -12.94 3.75 -1.92
N ARG A 179 -11.73 4.28 -1.78
CA ARG A 179 -11.21 5.02 -0.62
C ARG A 179 -11.48 4.31 0.71
N SER A 180 -11.51 2.97 0.67
CA SER A 180 -11.84 2.13 1.83
C SER A 180 -10.67 1.34 2.39
N VAL A 181 -9.58 1.25 1.63
CA VAL A 181 -8.39 0.45 1.94
C VAL A 181 -7.18 1.37 1.97
N TYR A 182 -6.43 1.38 3.06
CA TYR A 182 -5.30 2.28 3.28
C TYR A 182 -4.29 1.67 4.24
N HIS A 183 -3.05 2.09 4.16
CA HIS A 183 -2.00 1.77 5.13
C HIS A 183 -2.17 2.61 6.40
N CYS A 184 -1.78 2.05 7.54
CA CYS A 184 -1.91 2.69 8.83
C CYS A 184 -0.60 2.59 9.63
N PHE A 185 -0.31 3.65 10.40
CA PHE A 185 0.68 3.60 11.46
C PHE A 185 0.06 2.97 12.70
N MET A 186 0.73 1.97 13.25
CA MET A 186 0.31 1.24 14.44
C MET A 186 1.43 1.27 15.48
N LEU A 187 1.05 1.38 16.75
CA LEU A 187 1.96 1.39 17.89
C LEU A 187 1.76 0.12 18.72
N ALA A 188 2.85 -0.51 19.12
CA ALA A 188 2.80 -1.67 20.00
C ALA A 188 2.20 -1.31 21.38
N PRO A 189 1.40 -2.18 22.01
CA PRO A 189 0.69 -1.89 23.27
C PRO A 189 1.63 -1.56 24.44
N ARG A 190 2.88 -2.04 24.41
CA ARG A 190 3.90 -1.71 25.40
C ARG A 190 4.30 -0.23 25.42
N HIS A 191 3.85 0.54 24.43
CA HIS A 191 4.08 1.99 24.30
C HIS A 191 2.78 2.80 24.35
N ALA A 192 1.72 2.25 24.92
CA ALA A 192 0.40 2.90 24.98
C ALA A 192 0.44 4.32 25.59
N ASP A 193 1.31 4.55 26.58
CA ASP A 193 1.49 5.86 27.22
C ASP A 193 2.03 6.94 26.27
N HIS A 194 2.55 6.55 25.09
CA HIS A 194 3.14 7.48 24.10
C HIS A 194 2.21 7.77 22.92
N VAL A 195 1.01 7.17 22.89
CA VAL A 195 0.03 7.33 21.78
C VAL A 195 -0.24 8.80 21.47
N ASP A 196 -0.62 9.57 22.46
CA ASP A 196 -1.03 10.97 22.26
C ASP A 196 0.13 11.85 21.82
N ALA A 197 1.32 11.63 22.40
CA ALA A 197 2.52 12.36 22.03
C ALA A 197 2.96 12.07 20.58
N LEU A 198 2.99 10.79 20.19
CA LEU A 198 3.34 10.39 18.81
C LEU A 198 2.29 10.86 17.82
N ARG A 199 1.01 10.68 18.13
CA ARG A 199 -0.10 11.15 17.28
C ARG A 199 -0.04 12.65 17.05
N LYS A 200 0.19 13.44 18.12
CA LYS A 200 0.34 14.91 18.01
C LYS A 200 1.50 15.30 17.10
N VAL A 201 2.65 14.64 17.23
CA VAL A 201 3.83 14.90 16.38
C VAL A 201 3.52 14.55 14.92
N MET A 202 2.93 13.39 14.67
CA MET A 202 2.61 12.92 13.32
C MET A 202 1.57 13.79 12.62
N LEU A 203 0.48 14.14 13.30
CA LEU A 203 -0.56 15.02 12.77
C LEU A 203 -0.05 16.44 12.49
N GLY A 204 0.92 16.93 13.27
CA GLY A 204 1.54 18.24 13.10
C GLY A 204 2.62 18.29 12.01
N MET A 205 2.99 17.16 11.39
CA MET A 205 4.06 17.14 10.38
C MET A 205 3.80 18.05 9.18
N ALA A 206 2.55 18.13 8.73
CA ALA A 206 2.18 18.95 7.58
C ALA A 206 2.32 20.47 7.85
N ASP A 207 2.29 20.88 9.09
CA ASP A 207 2.39 22.29 9.53
C ASP A 207 3.84 22.69 9.87
N ASP A 208 4.79 21.75 9.82
CA ASP A 208 6.23 21.95 10.01
C ASP A 208 6.93 21.81 8.65
N GLU A 209 7.79 22.79 8.29
CA GLU A 209 8.44 22.83 6.97
C GLU A 209 9.21 21.54 6.65
N ARG A 210 9.97 21.03 7.62
CA ARG A 210 10.72 19.78 7.44
C ARG A 210 9.80 18.55 7.42
N GLY A 211 8.78 18.53 8.28
CA GLY A 211 7.77 17.49 8.29
C GLY A 211 7.00 17.41 6.98
N ALA A 212 6.57 18.55 6.46
CA ALA A 212 5.87 18.66 5.18
C ALA A 212 6.76 18.20 3.99
N ALA A 213 8.08 18.49 4.02
CA ALA A 213 9.01 18.01 3.01
C ALA A 213 9.09 16.47 3.02
N ILE A 214 9.26 15.86 4.20
CA ILE A 214 9.29 14.40 4.37
C ILE A 214 7.99 13.76 3.89
N LEU A 215 6.84 14.34 4.24
CA LEU A 215 5.54 13.82 3.79
C LEU A 215 5.42 13.86 2.26
N ARG A 216 5.82 14.95 1.61
CA ARG A 216 5.84 15.05 0.13
C ARG A 216 6.72 13.98 -0.50
N ASP A 217 7.89 13.72 0.06
CA ASP A 217 8.79 12.66 -0.43
C ASP A 217 8.16 11.26 -0.29
N LEU A 218 7.32 11.07 0.72
CA LEU A 218 6.52 9.86 0.92
C LEU A 218 5.19 9.85 0.13
N HIS A 219 4.96 10.86 -0.72
CA HIS A 219 3.70 11.07 -1.45
C HIS A 219 2.46 11.21 -0.54
N MET A 220 2.66 11.69 0.67
CA MET A 220 1.61 11.96 1.66
C MET A 220 1.36 13.47 1.77
N ASP A 221 0.10 13.90 1.74
CA ASP A 221 -0.25 15.31 1.97
C ASP A 221 -0.21 15.63 3.47
N ARG A 222 -0.84 14.77 4.26
CA ARG A 222 -0.85 14.81 5.74
C ARG A 222 -1.19 13.44 6.31
N LEU A 223 -0.93 13.29 7.60
CA LEU A 223 -1.29 12.12 8.38
C LEU A 223 -2.58 12.35 9.16
#